data_49ff89c2b213327277592ba248ebf25e
#
_entry.id   49ff89c2b213327277592ba248ebf25e
#
_cell.length_a   1.000
_cell.length_b   1.000
_cell.length_c   1.000
_cell.angle_alpha   90.00
_cell.angle_beta   90.00
_cell.angle_gamma   90.00
#
_symmetry.space_group_name_H-M   'P 1'
#
loop_
_entity.id
_entity.type
_entity.pdbx_description
1 polymer ?
#
loop_
_entity_poly.entity_id
_entity_poly.type
_entity_poly.pdbx_seq_one_letter_code
_entity_poly.pdbx_strand_id
1 'polypeptide(L)'
;QTLLQIIEQEGACLSALHIEDAPAIVNRGYYFDCTRGRIPKLSWLKQLADRMAYYKLNQLQLYVEHSYLFRGMTELWRDDTPLTAEEIMEFDRYCAERGIELVPSLSSFGHLYKLLCSREYSHLCELEDSEGKPFSQTGRMAHHTINTSDPESLQLIEGMISEYMELFTSRQFNICADETFDLGRGRNKEAVEKLGKDRVYIDYIKKLAQFLLDNGR
;
A
#
# COMPACT_ATOMS: atom_id res chain seq x y z
N GLN A 1 18.51 20.76 1.32
CA GLN A 1 17.34 21.43 1.92
C GLN A 1 17.72 22.54 2.91
N THR A 2 18.70 22.31 3.80
CA THR A 2 19.15 23.33 4.77
C THR A 2 19.61 24.62 4.09
N LEU A 3 20.44 24.52 3.03
CA LEU A 3 20.84 25.70 2.25
C LEU A 3 19.63 26.39 1.61
N LEU A 4 18.67 25.65 1.07
CA LEU A 4 17.45 26.23 0.49
C LEU A 4 16.65 27.01 1.55
N GLN A 5 16.47 26.43 2.73
CA GLN A 5 15.79 27.11 3.85
C GLN A 5 16.50 28.40 4.28
N ILE A 6 17.83 28.41 4.27
CA ILE A 6 18.61 29.62 4.56
C ILE A 6 18.41 30.69 3.47
N ILE A 7 18.46 30.29 2.19
CA ILE A 7 18.22 31.20 1.07
C ILE A 7 16.82 31.81 1.12
N GLU A 8 15.80 31.01 1.48
CA GLU A 8 14.41 31.51 1.61
C GLU A 8 14.25 32.52 2.75
N GLN A 9 15.05 32.39 3.85
CA GLN A 9 14.99 33.30 5.00
C GLN A 9 15.85 34.55 4.81
N GLU A 10 17.05 34.41 4.29
CA GLU A 10 18.03 35.48 4.19
C GLU A 10 18.05 36.17 2.83
N GLY A 11 17.41 35.56 1.80
CA GLY A 11 17.43 36.08 0.43
C GLY A 11 18.66 35.70 -0.37
N ALA A 12 18.91 36.38 -1.49
CA ALA A 12 19.95 36.02 -2.46
C ALA A 12 21.39 36.37 -2.03
N CYS A 13 21.56 37.21 -1.00
CA CYS A 13 22.85 37.64 -0.50
C CYS A 13 23.19 36.96 0.82
N LEU A 14 23.91 35.87 0.72
CA LEU A 14 24.35 35.13 1.91
C LEU A 14 25.75 35.57 2.33
N SER A 15 25.98 35.70 3.63
CA SER A 15 27.33 35.76 4.21
C SER A 15 28.03 34.44 4.02
N ALA A 16 29.38 34.44 4.09
CA ALA A 16 30.12 33.17 4.17
C ALA A 16 29.63 32.36 5.38
N LEU A 17 29.21 31.12 5.13
CA LEU A 17 28.67 30.24 6.17
C LEU A 17 29.23 28.83 6.05
N HIS A 18 29.27 28.14 7.15
CA HIS A 18 29.59 26.72 7.25
C HIS A 18 28.31 26.00 7.73
N ILE A 19 27.88 24.96 6.98
CA ILE A 19 26.72 24.16 7.34
C ILE A 19 27.18 22.78 7.75
N GLU A 20 26.87 22.37 8.98
CA GLU A 20 27.03 21.03 9.49
C GLU A 20 25.65 20.56 9.97
N ASP A 21 24.99 19.72 9.15
CA ASP A 21 23.62 19.28 9.38
C ASP A 21 23.47 17.80 9.05
N ALA A 22 23.04 17.03 10.02
CA ALA A 22 22.74 15.61 9.88
C ALA A 22 21.48 15.25 10.66
N PRO A 23 20.62 14.37 10.14
CA PRO A 23 19.42 13.96 10.84
C PRO A 23 19.75 13.03 12.02
N ALA A 24 19.16 13.30 13.20
CA ALA A 24 19.23 12.41 14.36
C ALA A 24 18.42 11.11 14.12
N ILE A 25 17.37 11.18 13.32
CA ILE A 25 16.54 10.02 12.91
C ILE A 25 16.75 9.82 11.42
N VAL A 26 17.27 8.66 11.03
CA VAL A 26 17.62 8.35 9.63
C VAL A 26 16.36 8.26 8.77
N ASN A 27 15.36 7.46 9.18
CA ASN A 27 14.11 7.29 8.45
C ASN A 27 13.03 8.20 9.04
N ARG A 28 12.54 9.13 8.24
CA ARG A 28 11.52 10.12 8.61
C ARG A 28 10.40 10.00 7.58
N GLY A 29 9.47 9.09 7.86
CA GLY A 29 8.41 8.70 6.93
C GLY A 29 7.06 9.33 7.22
N TYR A 30 6.22 9.34 6.19
CA TYR A 30 4.81 9.62 6.27
C TYR A 30 4.04 8.48 5.59
N TYR A 31 2.99 8.00 6.25
CA TYR A 31 2.08 6.99 5.74
C TYR A 31 0.76 7.66 5.36
N PHE A 32 0.39 7.61 4.07
CA PHE A 32 -0.78 8.29 3.56
C PHE A 32 -1.80 7.29 3.03
N ASP A 33 -3.02 7.35 3.57
CA ASP A 33 -4.14 6.51 3.14
C ASP A 33 -4.75 7.06 1.85
N CYS A 34 -4.59 6.33 0.75
CA CYS A 34 -5.15 6.66 -0.57
C CYS A 34 -6.54 6.05 -0.80
N THR A 35 -7.05 5.28 0.14
CA THR A 35 -8.27 4.49 -0.06
C THR A 35 -9.49 5.06 0.67
N ARG A 36 -9.29 5.49 1.94
CA ARG A 36 -10.40 5.91 2.79
C ARG A 36 -10.76 7.37 2.54
N GLY A 37 -11.99 7.57 2.05
CA GLY A 37 -12.55 8.90 1.83
C GLY A 37 -12.33 9.46 0.44
N ARG A 38 -11.12 9.39 -0.12
CA ARG A 38 -10.83 9.85 -1.49
C ARG A 38 -9.47 9.36 -1.98
N ILE A 39 -9.35 9.22 -3.29
CA ILE A 39 -8.08 8.97 -3.98
C ILE A 39 -7.46 10.33 -4.34
N PRO A 40 -6.20 10.60 -3.97
CA PRO A 40 -5.56 11.88 -4.25
C PRO A 40 -5.19 12.00 -5.74
N LYS A 41 -5.29 13.20 -6.28
CA LYS A 41 -4.75 13.49 -7.62
C LYS A 41 -3.22 13.57 -7.57
N LEU A 42 -2.56 13.17 -8.66
CA LEU A 42 -1.10 13.29 -8.80
C LEU A 42 -0.56 14.68 -8.47
N SER A 43 -1.25 15.73 -8.90
CA SER A 43 -0.86 17.12 -8.60
C SER A 43 -0.84 17.43 -7.11
N TRP A 44 -1.75 16.85 -6.34
CA TRP A 44 -1.77 17.00 -4.88
C TRP A 44 -0.65 16.19 -4.22
N LEU A 45 -0.41 14.96 -4.70
CA LEU A 45 0.69 14.12 -4.22
C LEU A 45 2.05 14.81 -4.42
N LYS A 46 2.26 15.47 -5.56
CA LYS A 46 3.47 16.28 -5.82
C LYS A 46 3.62 17.41 -4.82
N GLN A 47 2.54 18.14 -4.48
CA GLN A 47 2.59 19.18 -3.46
C GLN A 47 2.91 18.61 -2.06
N LEU A 48 2.39 17.40 -1.74
CA LEU A 48 2.76 16.70 -0.51
C LEU A 48 4.25 16.41 -0.48
N ALA A 49 4.81 15.85 -1.57
CA ALA A 49 6.24 15.55 -1.67
C ALA A 49 7.11 16.80 -1.55
N ASP A 50 6.70 17.94 -2.14
CA ASP A 50 7.41 19.22 -1.99
C ASP A 50 7.48 19.65 -0.52
N ARG A 51 6.36 19.55 0.20
CA ARG A 51 6.32 19.87 1.63
C ARG A 51 7.15 18.89 2.47
N MET A 52 7.08 17.59 2.16
CA MET A 52 7.89 16.57 2.82
C MET A 52 9.39 16.85 2.64
N ALA A 53 9.82 17.17 1.42
CA ALA A 53 11.20 17.54 1.14
C ALA A 53 11.61 18.80 1.93
N TYR A 54 10.76 19.82 1.98
CA TYR A 54 11.01 21.02 2.77
C TYR A 54 11.24 20.73 4.26
N TYR A 55 10.43 19.83 4.84
CA TYR A 55 10.57 19.37 6.23
C TYR A 55 11.58 18.23 6.41
N LYS A 56 12.35 17.89 5.38
CA LYS A 56 13.39 16.84 5.39
C LYS A 56 12.84 15.45 5.71
N LEU A 57 11.58 15.17 5.39
CA LEU A 57 11.04 13.82 5.38
C LEU A 57 11.56 13.08 4.14
N ASN A 58 11.93 11.80 4.30
CA ASN A 58 12.63 11.06 3.27
C ASN A 58 11.99 9.70 2.90
N GLN A 59 10.81 9.39 3.41
CA GLN A 59 10.06 8.21 3.02
C GLN A 59 8.58 8.52 2.97
N LEU A 60 7.88 8.05 1.94
CA LEU A 60 6.43 8.13 1.80
C LEU A 60 5.90 6.74 1.46
N GLN A 61 4.86 6.31 2.15
CA GLN A 61 4.09 5.12 1.80
C GLN A 61 2.67 5.54 1.43
N LEU A 62 2.20 5.08 0.27
CA LEU A 62 0.81 5.24 -0.17
C LEU A 62 0.07 3.95 0.13
N TYR A 63 -0.84 3.99 1.10
CA TYR A 63 -1.66 2.83 1.42
C TYR A 63 -2.76 2.62 0.38
N VAL A 64 -2.76 1.45 -0.22
CA VAL A 64 -3.68 1.06 -1.30
C VAL A 64 -4.41 -0.23 -0.94
N GLU A 65 -5.73 -0.23 -1.10
CA GLU A 65 -6.59 -1.43 -1.13
C GLU A 65 -7.09 -1.66 -2.57
N HIS A 66 -7.88 -0.73 -3.09
CA HIS A 66 -8.51 -0.75 -4.40
C HIS A 66 -8.32 0.57 -5.17
N SER A 67 -7.45 1.43 -4.69
CA SER A 67 -7.23 2.78 -5.22
C SER A 67 -6.13 2.86 -6.29
N TYR A 68 -5.65 1.71 -6.77
CA TYR A 68 -4.81 1.56 -7.95
C TYR A 68 -5.57 0.80 -9.04
N LEU A 69 -5.30 1.14 -10.31
CA LEU A 69 -5.94 0.58 -11.49
C LEU A 69 -5.30 -0.77 -11.87
N PHE A 70 -5.60 -1.83 -11.11
CA PHE A 70 -5.16 -3.18 -11.43
C PHE A 70 -5.74 -3.67 -12.76
N ARG A 71 -4.91 -4.27 -13.59
CA ARG A 71 -5.31 -4.79 -14.91
C ARG A 71 -6.31 -5.92 -14.75
N GLY A 72 -7.38 -5.86 -15.55
CA GLY A 72 -8.43 -6.89 -15.55
C GLY A 72 -9.42 -6.82 -14.38
N MET A 73 -9.13 -6.07 -13.32
CA MET A 73 -9.96 -6.01 -12.11
C MET A 73 -10.99 -4.87 -12.16
N THR A 74 -11.77 -4.79 -13.23
CA THR A 74 -12.69 -3.66 -13.52
C THR A 74 -13.71 -3.41 -12.38
N GLU A 75 -14.19 -4.44 -11.69
CA GLU A 75 -15.15 -4.28 -10.61
C GLU A 75 -14.58 -3.54 -9.38
N LEU A 76 -13.25 -3.52 -9.19
CA LEU A 76 -12.63 -2.82 -8.09
C LEU A 76 -12.70 -1.30 -8.24
N TRP A 77 -12.54 -0.82 -9.47
CA TRP A 77 -12.28 0.59 -9.73
C TRP A 77 -13.27 1.28 -10.67
N ARG A 78 -14.25 0.56 -11.28
CA ARG A 78 -15.18 1.16 -12.28
C ARG A 78 -15.95 2.38 -11.77
N ASP A 79 -16.21 2.46 -10.47
CA ASP A 79 -16.97 3.55 -9.84
C ASP A 79 -16.07 4.59 -9.13
N ASP A 80 -14.76 4.48 -9.34
CA ASP A 80 -13.74 5.33 -8.73
C ASP A 80 -12.80 5.93 -9.80
N THR A 81 -11.88 6.76 -9.35
CA THR A 81 -10.77 7.30 -10.16
C THR A 81 -9.44 6.86 -9.57
N PRO A 82 -9.05 5.59 -9.72
CA PRO A 82 -7.83 5.05 -9.13
C PRO A 82 -6.57 5.68 -9.75
N LEU A 83 -5.47 5.62 -9.02
CA LEU A 83 -4.17 5.98 -9.55
C LEU A 83 -3.77 5.02 -10.65
N THR A 84 -3.24 5.55 -11.75
CA THR A 84 -2.73 4.73 -12.88
C THR A 84 -1.26 4.37 -12.69
N ALA A 85 -0.78 3.39 -13.47
CA ALA A 85 0.62 3.00 -13.48
C ALA A 85 1.54 4.19 -13.84
N GLU A 86 1.14 4.97 -14.85
CA GLU A 86 1.87 6.15 -15.30
C GLU A 86 1.96 7.21 -14.20
N GLU A 87 0.86 7.46 -13.47
CA GLU A 87 0.84 8.40 -12.35
C GLU A 87 1.74 7.97 -11.21
N ILE A 88 1.75 6.66 -10.87
CA ILE A 88 2.63 6.11 -9.83
C ILE A 88 4.10 6.23 -10.25
N MET A 89 4.46 5.81 -11.45
CA MET A 89 5.85 5.91 -11.95
C MET A 89 6.34 7.35 -12.05
N GLU A 90 5.46 8.27 -12.47
CA GLU A 90 5.78 9.70 -12.49
C GLU A 90 6.00 10.23 -11.08
N PHE A 91 5.17 9.79 -10.12
CA PHE A 91 5.28 10.20 -8.74
C PHE A 91 6.50 9.59 -8.04
N ASP A 92 6.86 8.35 -8.33
CA ASP A 92 8.09 7.70 -7.82
C ASP A 92 9.33 8.51 -8.21
N ARG A 93 9.46 8.85 -9.50
CA ARG A 93 10.54 9.71 -9.99
C ARG A 93 10.53 11.08 -9.32
N TYR A 94 9.37 11.70 -9.19
CA TYR A 94 9.21 13.00 -8.54
C TYR A 94 9.65 12.99 -7.07
N CYS A 95 9.36 11.92 -6.34
CA CYS A 95 9.83 11.68 -4.97
C CYS A 95 11.34 11.49 -4.93
N ALA A 96 11.89 10.66 -5.82
CA ALA A 96 13.34 10.37 -5.88
C ALA A 96 14.17 11.65 -6.12
N GLU A 97 13.74 12.55 -7.01
CA GLU A 97 14.36 13.85 -7.25
C GLU A 97 14.40 14.75 -6.00
N ARG A 98 13.57 14.48 -5.01
CA ARG A 98 13.46 15.19 -3.72
C ARG A 98 14.12 14.48 -2.56
N GLY A 99 14.79 13.36 -2.83
CA GLY A 99 15.39 12.52 -1.80
C GLY A 99 14.34 11.81 -0.91
N ILE A 100 13.16 11.54 -1.47
CA ILE A 100 12.08 10.80 -0.81
C ILE A 100 11.98 9.42 -1.48
N GLU A 101 12.09 8.36 -0.69
CA GLU A 101 11.80 7.00 -1.13
C GLU A 101 10.29 6.78 -1.11
N LEU A 102 9.69 6.48 -2.27
CA LEU A 102 8.29 6.08 -2.36
C LEU A 102 8.20 4.57 -2.19
N VAL A 103 7.66 4.11 -1.06
CA VAL A 103 7.53 2.69 -0.73
C VAL A 103 6.13 2.19 -1.10
N PRO A 104 5.99 1.14 -1.92
CA PRO A 104 4.70 0.51 -2.19
C PRO A 104 4.10 -0.08 -0.92
N SER A 105 2.80 0.14 -0.73
CA SER A 105 2.04 -0.32 0.44
C SER A 105 0.68 -0.80 -0.04
N LEU A 106 0.47 -2.14 -0.05
CA LEU A 106 -0.69 -2.78 -0.63
C LEU A 106 -1.30 -3.77 0.35
N SER A 107 -2.63 -3.67 0.57
CA SER A 107 -3.37 -4.69 1.32
C SER A 107 -3.28 -6.04 0.64
N SER A 108 -2.90 -7.06 1.40
CA SER A 108 -2.64 -8.40 0.88
C SER A 108 -3.29 -9.54 1.65
N PHE A 109 -3.95 -9.25 2.77
CA PHE A 109 -4.59 -10.26 3.60
C PHE A 109 -5.97 -9.79 4.12
N GLY A 110 -5.99 -8.73 4.95
CA GLY A 110 -7.20 -7.99 5.31
C GLY A 110 -7.48 -6.84 4.34
N HIS A 111 -8.54 -6.09 4.59
CA HIS A 111 -8.91 -4.88 3.84
C HIS A 111 -9.15 -5.05 2.34
N LEU A 112 -9.48 -6.27 1.90
CA LEU A 112 -9.75 -6.60 0.50
C LEU A 112 -11.25 -6.58 0.17
N TYR A 113 -12.05 -5.77 0.88
CA TYR A 113 -13.51 -5.80 0.78
C TYR A 113 -14.03 -5.66 -0.66
N LYS A 114 -13.61 -4.64 -1.42
CA LYS A 114 -14.08 -4.46 -2.81
C LYS A 114 -13.69 -5.62 -3.70
N LEU A 115 -12.49 -6.17 -3.52
CA LEU A 115 -12.03 -7.36 -4.25
C LEU A 115 -12.90 -8.55 -3.92
N LEU A 116 -13.05 -8.88 -2.64
CA LEU A 116 -13.73 -10.08 -2.15
C LEU A 116 -15.26 -9.99 -2.18
N CYS A 117 -15.84 -8.83 -2.46
CA CYS A 117 -17.26 -8.66 -2.73
C CYS A 117 -17.58 -8.54 -4.24
N SER A 118 -16.57 -8.58 -5.12
CA SER A 118 -16.77 -8.65 -6.55
C SER A 118 -17.28 -10.04 -6.96
N ARG A 119 -17.93 -10.14 -8.12
CA ARG A 119 -18.43 -11.42 -8.66
C ARG A 119 -17.29 -12.38 -8.98
N GLU A 120 -16.19 -11.84 -9.46
CA GLU A 120 -15.04 -12.62 -9.92
C GLU A 120 -14.28 -13.27 -8.75
N TYR A 121 -14.11 -12.56 -7.62
CA TYR A 121 -13.25 -13.00 -6.53
C TYR A 121 -13.97 -13.30 -5.21
N SER A 122 -15.30 -13.24 -5.16
CA SER A 122 -16.09 -13.51 -3.93
C SER A 122 -15.86 -14.91 -3.36
N HIS A 123 -15.55 -15.88 -4.21
CA HIS A 123 -15.25 -17.25 -3.81
C HIS A 123 -13.94 -17.36 -2.99
N LEU A 124 -13.05 -16.37 -3.08
CA LEU A 124 -11.81 -16.27 -2.30
C LEU A 124 -11.98 -15.56 -0.96
N CYS A 125 -13.17 -15.06 -0.64
CA CYS A 125 -13.44 -14.45 0.66
C CYS A 125 -13.43 -15.51 1.76
N GLU A 126 -12.89 -15.15 2.94
CA GLU A 126 -12.96 -16.00 4.14
C GLU A 126 -14.41 -16.32 4.52
N LEU A 127 -15.28 -15.31 4.52
CA LEU A 127 -16.71 -15.48 4.78
C LEU A 127 -17.48 -15.73 3.49
N GLU A 128 -18.42 -16.65 3.53
CA GLU A 128 -19.38 -16.90 2.43
C GLU A 128 -20.32 -15.71 2.23
N ASP A 129 -21.11 -15.73 1.17
CA ASP A 129 -22.11 -14.69 0.82
C ASP A 129 -21.54 -13.26 0.74
N SER A 130 -20.30 -13.10 0.32
CA SER A 130 -19.67 -11.79 0.11
C SER A 130 -20.08 -11.11 -1.21
N GLU A 131 -20.49 -11.88 -2.23
CA GLU A 131 -20.77 -11.39 -3.57
C GLU A 131 -21.81 -10.26 -3.59
N GLY A 132 -21.48 -9.19 -4.31
CA GLY A 132 -22.40 -8.08 -4.56
C GLY A 132 -22.69 -7.18 -3.36
N LYS A 133 -22.02 -7.37 -2.22
CA LYS A 133 -22.19 -6.47 -1.07
C LYS A 133 -21.67 -5.07 -1.41
N PRO A 134 -22.48 -4.01 -1.20
CA PRO A 134 -22.07 -2.65 -1.49
C PRO A 134 -20.98 -2.19 -0.53
N PHE A 135 -19.99 -1.46 -1.06
CA PHE A 135 -18.96 -0.87 -0.22
C PHE A 135 -19.56 0.16 0.75
N SER A 136 -19.28 0.03 2.02
CA SER A 136 -19.59 1.03 3.02
C SER A 136 -18.47 1.14 4.06
N GLN A 137 -18.34 2.31 4.66
CA GLN A 137 -17.28 2.57 5.64
C GLN A 137 -17.35 1.64 6.87
N THR A 138 -18.54 1.21 7.26
CA THR A 138 -18.76 0.30 8.38
C THR A 138 -18.85 -1.17 7.93
N GLY A 139 -19.53 -1.45 6.81
CA GLY A 139 -19.73 -2.81 6.30
C GLY A 139 -18.43 -3.50 5.89
N ARG A 140 -17.42 -2.73 5.45
CA ARG A 140 -16.11 -3.24 5.05
C ARG A 140 -15.29 -3.91 6.16
N MET A 141 -15.75 -3.88 7.41
CA MET A 141 -15.06 -4.54 8.54
C MET A 141 -15.39 -6.04 8.65
N ALA A 142 -16.21 -6.56 7.75
CA ALA A 142 -16.43 -8.00 7.52
C ALA A 142 -16.32 -8.27 6.02
N HIS A 143 -16.10 -9.52 5.61
CA HIS A 143 -15.90 -9.93 4.21
C HIS A 143 -14.70 -9.24 3.52
N HIS A 144 -13.67 -8.95 4.29
CA HIS A 144 -12.47 -8.27 3.80
C HIS A 144 -11.17 -9.08 3.98
N THR A 145 -11.26 -10.28 4.57
CA THR A 145 -10.12 -11.20 4.76
C THR A 145 -10.16 -12.26 3.68
N ILE A 146 -9.03 -12.51 3.02
CA ILE A 146 -8.93 -13.53 1.98
C ILE A 146 -8.77 -14.93 2.57
N ASN A 147 -9.30 -15.94 1.90
CA ASN A 147 -9.16 -17.35 2.25
C ASN A 147 -7.76 -17.87 1.93
N THR A 148 -6.91 -18.03 2.92
CA THR A 148 -5.52 -18.45 2.75
C THR A 148 -5.35 -19.95 2.49
N SER A 149 -6.42 -20.75 2.65
CA SER A 149 -6.40 -22.20 2.35
C SER A 149 -6.56 -22.49 0.86
N ASP A 150 -7.02 -21.51 0.08
CA ASP A 150 -7.15 -21.63 -1.36
C ASP A 150 -5.86 -21.16 -2.05
N PRO A 151 -5.22 -22.03 -2.88
CA PRO A 151 -4.03 -21.64 -3.63
C PRO A 151 -4.24 -20.46 -4.59
N GLU A 152 -5.45 -20.29 -5.13
CA GLU A 152 -5.81 -19.19 -6.02
C GLU A 152 -5.70 -17.84 -5.29
N SER A 153 -6.02 -17.79 -4.00
CA SER A 153 -5.86 -16.61 -3.16
C SER A 153 -4.42 -16.09 -3.14
N LEU A 154 -3.46 -17.00 -2.99
CA LEU A 154 -2.05 -16.63 -2.98
C LEU A 154 -1.61 -16.16 -4.37
N GLN A 155 -1.99 -16.87 -5.43
CA GLN A 155 -1.65 -16.50 -6.81
C GLN A 155 -2.21 -15.13 -7.19
N LEU A 156 -3.44 -14.83 -6.80
CA LEU A 156 -4.07 -13.54 -7.02
C LEU A 156 -3.28 -12.40 -6.36
N ILE A 157 -2.96 -12.55 -5.07
CA ILE A 157 -2.22 -11.53 -4.33
C ILE A 157 -0.78 -11.37 -4.83
N GLU A 158 -0.09 -12.47 -5.17
CA GLU A 158 1.23 -12.41 -5.79
C GLU A 158 1.19 -11.69 -7.16
N GLY A 159 0.13 -11.91 -7.94
CA GLY A 159 -0.11 -11.20 -9.19
C GLY A 159 -0.30 -9.68 -8.99
N MET A 160 -1.11 -9.29 -7.99
CA MET A 160 -1.30 -7.88 -7.62
C MET A 160 0.00 -7.23 -7.13
N ILE A 161 0.75 -7.93 -6.29
CA ILE A 161 2.06 -7.47 -5.78
C ILE A 161 3.02 -7.30 -6.95
N SER A 162 3.12 -8.28 -7.86
CA SER A 162 3.99 -8.21 -9.04
C SER A 162 3.71 -7.01 -9.91
N GLU A 163 2.44 -6.78 -10.26
CA GLU A 163 2.04 -5.64 -11.07
C GLU A 163 2.37 -4.32 -10.39
N TYR A 164 2.12 -4.22 -9.08
CA TYR A 164 2.28 -2.98 -8.35
C TYR A 164 3.75 -2.65 -8.04
N MET A 165 4.55 -3.65 -7.63
CA MET A 165 5.94 -3.42 -7.23
C MET A 165 6.86 -2.96 -8.38
N GLU A 166 6.52 -3.27 -9.64
CA GLU A 166 7.30 -2.87 -10.81
C GLU A 166 7.26 -1.35 -11.06
N LEU A 167 6.29 -0.67 -10.48
CA LEU A 167 6.11 0.78 -10.64
C LEU A 167 7.04 1.61 -9.75
N PHE A 168 7.77 0.97 -8.82
CA PHE A 168 8.54 1.65 -7.78
C PHE A 168 10.03 1.30 -7.85
N THR A 169 10.87 2.30 -7.61
CA THR A 169 12.31 2.13 -7.48
C THR A 169 12.73 1.62 -6.10
N SER A 170 11.89 1.77 -5.07
CA SER A 170 12.14 1.26 -3.72
C SER A 170 12.31 -0.26 -3.70
N ARG A 171 13.24 -0.73 -2.89
CA ARG A 171 13.42 -2.16 -2.59
C ARG A 171 12.58 -2.63 -1.39
N GLN A 172 11.92 -1.73 -0.71
CA GLN A 172 10.99 -2.04 0.36
C GLN A 172 9.58 -2.26 -0.21
N PHE A 173 8.81 -3.09 0.46
CA PHE A 173 7.39 -3.30 0.16
C PHE A 173 6.62 -3.54 1.47
N ASN A 174 5.53 -2.82 1.69
CA ASN A 174 4.65 -3.04 2.83
C ASN A 174 3.44 -3.85 2.40
N ILE A 175 3.33 -5.08 2.90
CA ILE A 175 2.24 -6.02 2.55
C ILE A 175 0.92 -5.76 3.28
N CYS A 176 0.85 -4.83 4.22
CA CYS A 176 -0.37 -4.39 4.91
C CYS A 176 -1.30 -5.56 5.28
N ALA A 177 -0.79 -6.49 6.07
CA ALA A 177 -1.49 -7.74 6.41
C ALA A 177 -2.25 -7.68 7.74
N ASP A 178 -2.61 -6.48 8.17
CA ASP A 178 -3.30 -6.20 9.43
C ASP A 178 -4.80 -6.52 9.39
N GLU A 179 -5.42 -6.48 10.56
CA GLU A 179 -6.87 -6.54 10.79
C GLU A 179 -7.61 -7.71 10.09
N THR A 180 -7.04 -8.91 10.09
CA THR A 180 -7.65 -10.12 9.52
C THR A 180 -8.74 -10.69 10.43
N PHE A 181 -9.77 -9.89 10.71
CA PHE A 181 -10.79 -10.20 11.74
C PHE A 181 -11.60 -11.45 11.43
N ASP A 182 -11.82 -11.75 10.15
CA ASP A 182 -12.62 -12.89 9.73
C ASP A 182 -11.86 -14.21 9.74
N LEU A 183 -10.53 -14.21 9.83
CA LEU A 183 -9.69 -15.41 9.74
C LEU A 183 -10.13 -16.49 10.73
N GLY A 184 -10.47 -17.66 10.20
CA GLY A 184 -10.97 -18.83 10.94
C GLY A 184 -12.46 -18.78 11.28
N ARG A 185 -13.19 -17.79 10.74
CA ARG A 185 -14.65 -17.70 10.95
C ARG A 185 -15.46 -18.32 9.80
N GLY A 186 -14.81 -18.68 8.70
CA GLY A 186 -15.42 -19.24 7.50
C GLY A 186 -14.56 -20.36 6.91
N ARG A 187 -14.02 -20.15 5.71
CA ARG A 187 -13.33 -21.17 4.91
C ARG A 187 -12.03 -21.68 5.54
N ASN A 188 -11.34 -20.86 6.33
CA ASN A 188 -10.15 -21.28 7.09
C ASN A 188 -10.47 -21.89 8.45
N LYS A 189 -11.74 -22.14 8.81
CA LYS A 189 -12.14 -22.64 10.14
C LYS A 189 -11.43 -23.93 10.51
N GLU A 190 -11.45 -24.92 9.62
CA GLU A 190 -10.79 -26.21 9.86
C GLU A 190 -9.27 -26.07 10.03
N ALA A 191 -8.63 -25.26 9.20
CA ALA A 191 -7.20 -24.98 9.29
C ALA A 191 -6.84 -24.31 10.63
N VAL A 192 -7.64 -23.35 11.07
CA VAL A 192 -7.44 -22.66 12.35
C VAL A 192 -7.70 -23.56 13.55
N GLU A 193 -8.72 -24.42 13.50
CA GLU A 193 -8.98 -25.42 14.55
C GLU A 193 -7.83 -26.43 14.68
N LYS A 194 -7.21 -26.82 13.57
CA LYS A 194 -6.11 -27.78 13.53
C LYS A 194 -4.74 -27.19 13.89
N LEU A 195 -4.42 -26.00 13.40
CA LEU A 195 -3.08 -25.41 13.47
C LEU A 195 -2.98 -24.23 14.46
N GLY A 196 -4.11 -23.62 14.80
CA GLY A 196 -4.17 -22.35 15.51
C GLY A 196 -4.16 -21.14 14.55
N LYS A 197 -4.87 -20.08 14.94
CA LYS A 197 -5.02 -18.85 14.12
C LYS A 197 -3.67 -18.20 13.80
N ASP A 198 -2.78 -18.09 14.79
CA ASP A 198 -1.47 -17.48 14.63
C ASP A 198 -0.60 -18.22 13.63
N ARG A 199 -0.67 -19.55 13.63
CA ARG A 199 0.08 -20.37 12.68
C ARG A 199 -0.41 -20.17 11.26
N VAL A 200 -1.72 -20.19 11.02
CA VAL A 200 -2.31 -19.95 9.70
C VAL A 200 -1.92 -18.56 9.20
N TYR A 201 -2.01 -17.55 10.06
CA TYR A 201 -1.60 -16.17 9.73
C TYR A 201 -0.13 -16.09 9.33
N ILE A 202 0.77 -16.62 10.19
CA ILE A 202 2.23 -16.54 9.96
C ILE A 202 2.63 -17.32 8.70
N ASP A 203 2.04 -18.47 8.45
CA ASP A 203 2.37 -19.29 7.27
C ASP A 203 1.99 -18.58 5.97
N TYR A 204 0.89 -17.81 5.95
CA TYR A 204 0.54 -16.99 4.81
C TYR A 204 1.50 -15.80 4.62
N ILE A 205 1.80 -15.06 5.69
CA ILE A 205 2.76 -13.95 5.64
C ILE A 205 4.14 -14.40 5.15
N LYS A 206 4.60 -15.58 5.59
CA LYS A 206 5.89 -16.13 5.14
C LYS A 206 5.93 -16.40 3.64
N LYS A 207 4.82 -16.85 3.04
CA LYS A 207 4.74 -17.07 1.59
C LYS A 207 4.88 -15.73 0.84
N LEU A 208 4.14 -14.70 1.25
CA LEU A 208 4.24 -13.37 0.66
C LEU A 208 5.63 -12.74 0.85
N ALA A 209 6.21 -12.88 2.04
CA ALA A 209 7.56 -12.40 2.31
C ALA A 209 8.61 -13.12 1.45
N GLN A 210 8.51 -14.45 1.31
CA GLN A 210 9.41 -15.21 0.44
C GLN A 210 9.27 -14.78 -1.01
N PHE A 211 8.03 -14.60 -1.49
CA PHE A 211 7.77 -14.12 -2.84
C PHE A 211 8.44 -12.76 -3.09
N LEU A 212 8.35 -11.81 -2.16
CA LEU A 212 9.01 -10.50 -2.27
C LEU A 212 10.54 -10.63 -2.28
N LEU A 213 11.11 -11.45 -1.39
CA LEU A 213 12.56 -11.70 -1.35
C LEU A 213 13.08 -12.31 -2.66
N ASP A 214 12.35 -13.28 -3.22
CA ASP A 214 12.70 -13.93 -4.50
C ASP A 214 12.65 -12.94 -5.68
N ASN A 215 11.86 -11.86 -5.55
CA ASN A 215 11.75 -10.76 -6.50
C ASN A 215 12.61 -9.53 -6.13
N GLY A 216 13.53 -9.66 -5.18
CA GLY A 216 14.53 -8.64 -4.83
C GLY A 216 13.99 -7.45 -4.02
N ARG A 217 12.88 -7.66 -3.31
CA ARG A 217 12.26 -6.66 -2.42
C ARG A 217 12.50 -7.00 -0.96
#